data_2678d67d675cfe2b3aad772fa0e8f892
#
_entry.id   2678d67d675cfe2b3aad772fa0e8f892
#
_cell.length_a   1.000
_cell.length_b   1.000
_cell.length_c   1.000
_cell.angle_alpha   90.00
_cell.angle_beta   90.00
_cell.angle_gamma   90.00
#
_symmetry.space_group_name_H-M   'P 1'
#
loop_
_entity.id
_entity.type
_entity.pdbx_description
1 polymer ?
#
loop_
_entity_poly.entity_id
_entity_poly.type
_entity_poly.pdbx_seq_one_letter_code
_entity_poly.pdbx_strand_id
1 'polypeptide(L)'
;MEHDPNSRMLITALAGLTLANVSFASAATGTANVQGKSRVLVAYFSRSGNTRVIAGVIHRSLNTDLFEIEPATPYPEDYFQTVEQAKNERERGVKPALKNSVADISRYETLYLGFPIWGTSVPPVVQTFLSSHNLAGKLIIPFITHGGYGKGDSDDILTRLAPTAHREKPLVIECDQERRTTETVTSWLETIRS
;
A
#
# COMPACT_ATOMS: atom_id res chain seq x y z
N MET A 1 -60.51 11.09 53.77
CA MET A 1 -61.20 12.32 53.36
C MET A 1 -60.76 12.52 51.90
N GLU A 2 -61.58 12.00 51.06
CA GLU A 2 -62.70 12.54 50.32
C GLU A 2 -62.20 13.38 49.15
N HIS A 3 -62.50 13.05 48.06
CA HIS A 3 -63.52 12.86 47.04
C HIS A 3 -63.10 13.49 45.75
N ASP A 4 -62.96 12.80 44.72
CA ASP A 4 -63.68 12.67 43.44
C ASP A 4 -64.78 13.74 43.18
N PRO A 5 -65.33 14.01 42.02
CA PRO A 5 -65.14 13.39 40.67
C PRO A 5 -65.40 14.32 39.47
N ASN A 6 -65.23 13.76 38.28
CA ASN A 6 -66.01 13.94 37.04
C ASN A 6 -66.02 15.29 36.30
N SER A 7 -65.61 15.21 35.04
CA SER A 7 -66.63 15.38 33.95
C SER A 7 -66.07 15.02 32.57
N ARG A 8 -66.80 14.17 31.97
CA ARG A 8 -66.86 13.74 30.58
C ARG A 8 -66.88 14.87 29.60
N MET A 9 -66.18 14.72 28.49
CA MET A 9 -66.83 15.01 27.21
C MET A 9 -66.13 14.22 26.05
N LEU A 10 -66.98 13.41 25.44
CA LEU A 10 -66.71 12.70 24.18
C LEU A 10 -66.73 13.69 23.02
N ILE A 11 -65.73 13.61 22.14
CA ILE A 11 -65.96 13.96 20.74
C ILE A 11 -65.26 12.93 19.89
N THR A 12 -66.07 12.18 19.19
CA THR A 12 -65.75 11.25 18.12
C THR A 12 -65.37 12.01 16.86
N ALA A 13 -64.24 11.77 16.27
CA ALA A 13 -64.00 12.07 14.87
C ALA A 13 -63.18 10.94 14.22
N LEU A 14 -63.89 10.26 13.35
CA LEU A 14 -63.40 9.27 12.39
C LEU A 14 -62.63 10.04 11.31
N ALA A 15 -61.45 9.61 10.91
CA ALA A 15 -61.06 9.57 9.51
C ALA A 15 -59.58 9.12 9.29
N GLY A 16 -59.42 8.14 8.46
CA GLY A 16 -58.31 8.06 7.52
C GLY A 16 -57.09 7.25 7.94
N LEU A 17 -57.20 5.93 7.86
CA LEU A 17 -56.07 5.03 7.78
C LEU A 17 -55.42 5.17 6.40
N THR A 18 -54.34 5.93 6.29
CA THR A 18 -53.42 5.81 5.15
C THR A 18 -52.28 4.90 5.54
N LEU A 19 -52.29 3.69 4.99
CA LEU A 19 -51.17 2.76 4.99
C LEU A 19 -50.03 3.41 4.22
N ALA A 20 -49.09 4.01 4.93
CA ALA A 20 -47.80 4.35 4.36
C ALA A 20 -46.97 3.05 4.22
N ASN A 21 -46.80 2.63 2.99
CA ASN A 21 -45.80 1.60 2.65
C ASN A 21 -44.42 2.06 3.09
N VAL A 22 -43.94 1.55 4.21
CA VAL A 22 -42.53 1.68 4.59
C VAL A 22 -41.79 0.65 3.76
N SER A 23 -41.29 1.09 2.59
CA SER A 23 -40.28 0.34 1.85
C SER A 23 -39.02 0.30 2.69
N PHE A 24 -38.73 -0.85 3.27
CA PHE A 24 -37.39 -1.15 3.77
C PHE A 24 -36.44 -1.16 2.57
N ALA A 25 -35.80 -0.05 2.30
CA ALA A 25 -34.65 -0.01 1.43
C ALA A 25 -33.57 -0.85 2.11
N SER A 26 -33.35 -2.05 1.55
CA SER A 26 -32.20 -2.88 1.85
C SER A 26 -30.95 -2.02 1.64
N ALA A 27 -30.28 -1.66 2.72
CA ALA A 27 -28.98 -1.02 2.65
C ALA A 27 -28.02 -2.05 2.04
N ALA A 28 -27.87 -1.96 0.73
CA ALA A 28 -26.74 -2.56 0.06
C ALA A 28 -25.50 -1.96 0.73
N THR A 29 -24.74 -2.78 1.44
CA THR A 29 -23.38 -2.49 1.86
C THR A 29 -22.55 -2.34 0.60
N GLY A 30 -22.69 -1.19 -0.05
CA GLY A 30 -21.75 -0.73 -1.06
C GLY A 30 -20.44 -0.50 -0.32
N THR A 31 -19.45 -1.32 -0.58
CA THR A 31 -18.06 -0.96 -0.35
C THR A 31 -17.87 0.40 -1.00
N ALA A 32 -17.85 1.45 -0.19
CA ALA A 32 -17.52 2.79 -0.66
C ALA A 32 -16.09 2.70 -1.19
N ASN A 33 -15.98 2.53 -2.50
CA ASN A 33 -14.76 2.79 -3.21
C ASN A 33 -14.53 4.29 -3.08
N VAL A 34 -13.82 4.69 -2.03
CA VAL A 34 -13.36 6.06 -1.84
C VAL A 34 -12.33 6.28 -2.94
N GLN A 35 -12.85 6.61 -4.11
CA GLN A 35 -12.06 7.08 -5.22
C GLN A 35 -11.49 8.43 -4.80
N GLY A 36 -10.33 8.41 -4.16
CA GLY A 36 -9.59 9.59 -3.77
C GLY A 36 -9.45 10.52 -4.98
N LYS A 37 -9.76 11.79 -4.80
CA LYS A 37 -9.55 12.84 -5.82
C LYS A 37 -8.07 13.21 -5.95
N SER A 38 -7.17 12.46 -5.32
CA SER A 38 -5.76 12.78 -5.32
C SER A 38 -5.15 12.54 -6.71
N ARG A 39 -4.34 13.48 -7.16
CA ARG A 39 -3.49 13.34 -8.35
C ARG A 39 -2.11 12.77 -7.97
N VAL A 40 -1.94 12.40 -6.71
CA VAL A 40 -0.71 11.87 -6.15
C VAL A 40 -0.95 10.44 -5.69
N LEU A 41 -0.12 9.53 -6.14
CA LEU A 41 -0.09 8.13 -5.72
C LEU A 41 1.17 7.85 -4.90
N VAL A 42 1.03 7.16 -3.79
CA VAL A 42 2.14 6.49 -3.12
C VAL A 42 2.07 5.02 -3.48
N ALA A 43 2.98 4.55 -4.32
CA ALA A 43 3.14 3.13 -4.62
C ALA A 43 4.42 2.61 -3.96
N TYR A 44 4.34 1.47 -3.28
CA TYR A 44 5.49 0.94 -2.57
C TYR A 44 5.51 -0.59 -2.53
N PHE A 45 6.71 -1.14 -2.45
CA PHE A 45 6.96 -2.53 -2.09
C PHE A 45 7.65 -2.58 -0.72
N SER A 46 7.22 -3.47 0.14
CA SER A 46 7.83 -3.65 1.47
C SER A 46 7.71 -5.10 1.93
N ARG A 47 8.84 -5.77 2.16
CA ARG A 47 8.86 -7.11 2.74
C ARG A 47 8.82 -7.08 4.28
N SER A 48 9.73 -6.33 4.89
CA SER A 48 9.90 -6.28 6.37
C SER A 48 9.09 -5.17 7.06
N GLY A 49 8.33 -4.37 6.30
CA GLY A 49 7.53 -3.27 6.84
C GLY A 49 8.21 -1.90 6.83
N ASN A 50 9.52 -1.80 6.69
CA ASN A 50 10.24 -0.53 6.77
C ASN A 50 9.76 0.48 5.73
N THR A 51 9.69 0.09 4.46
CA THR A 51 9.21 0.95 3.38
C THR A 51 7.72 1.29 3.56
N ARG A 52 6.90 0.34 4.07
CA ARG A 52 5.47 0.55 4.37
C ARG A 52 5.27 1.66 5.40
N VAL A 53 6.11 1.74 6.43
CA VAL A 53 6.02 2.80 7.45
C VAL A 53 6.19 4.18 6.80
N ILE A 54 7.20 4.35 5.94
CA ILE A 54 7.46 5.61 5.24
C ILE A 54 6.30 5.94 4.29
N ALA A 55 5.84 4.95 3.51
CA ALA A 55 4.68 5.10 2.63
C ALA A 55 3.43 5.59 3.38
N GLY A 56 3.16 5.00 4.55
CA GLY A 56 2.05 5.39 5.40
C GLY A 56 2.19 6.83 5.96
N VAL A 57 3.40 7.26 6.28
CA VAL A 57 3.65 8.66 6.70
C VAL A 57 3.35 9.61 5.55
N ILE A 58 3.90 9.39 4.36
CA ILE A 58 3.67 10.22 3.18
C ILE A 58 2.18 10.28 2.83
N HIS A 59 1.52 9.11 2.78
CA HIS A 59 0.09 9.00 2.49
C HIS A 59 -0.76 9.86 3.43
N ARG A 60 -0.56 9.74 4.74
CA ARG A 60 -1.34 10.54 5.72
C ARG A 60 -1.00 12.03 5.69
N SER A 61 0.27 12.37 5.48
CA SER A 61 0.71 13.78 5.47
C SER A 61 0.20 14.55 4.25
N LEU A 62 0.08 13.88 3.12
CA LEU A 62 -0.31 14.51 1.85
C LEU A 62 -1.72 14.13 1.38
N ASN A 63 -2.44 13.30 2.14
CA ASN A 63 -3.77 12.78 1.79
C ASN A 63 -3.82 12.21 0.37
N THR A 64 -2.88 11.32 0.05
CA THR A 64 -2.71 10.71 -1.27
C THR A 64 -3.47 9.39 -1.39
N ASP A 65 -3.54 8.84 -2.60
CA ASP A 65 -3.88 7.43 -2.78
C ASP A 65 -2.67 6.56 -2.43
N LEU A 66 -2.92 5.32 -1.98
CA LEU A 66 -1.90 4.38 -1.55
C LEU A 66 -2.06 3.05 -2.28
N PHE A 67 -0.95 2.50 -2.80
CA PHE A 67 -0.91 1.23 -3.50
C PHE A 67 0.29 0.39 -3.03
N GLU A 68 0.03 -0.80 -2.53
CA GLU A 68 1.09 -1.76 -2.23
C GLU A 68 1.41 -2.60 -3.46
N ILE A 69 2.67 -2.59 -3.87
CA ILE A 69 3.17 -3.42 -4.96
C ILE A 69 3.41 -4.81 -4.38
N GLU A 70 2.66 -5.79 -4.82
CA GLU A 70 2.77 -7.17 -4.35
C GLU A 70 3.04 -8.10 -5.54
N PRO A 71 3.98 -9.07 -5.41
CA PRO A 71 4.11 -10.13 -6.40
C PRO A 71 2.91 -11.08 -6.32
N ALA A 72 2.52 -11.66 -7.46
CA ALA A 72 1.43 -12.64 -7.53
C ALA A 72 1.73 -13.89 -6.68
N THR A 73 2.99 -14.28 -6.64
CA THR A 73 3.51 -15.32 -5.72
C THR A 73 4.36 -14.63 -4.67
N PRO A 74 3.95 -14.64 -3.39
CA PRO A 74 4.70 -14.00 -2.32
C PRO A 74 6.14 -14.51 -2.23
N TYR A 75 7.07 -13.62 -1.87
CA TYR A 75 8.42 -14.04 -1.52
C TYR A 75 8.42 -14.87 -0.23
N PRO A 76 9.41 -15.75 -0.04
CA PRO A 76 9.53 -16.52 1.18
C PRO A 76 9.55 -15.65 2.44
N GLU A 77 9.04 -16.18 3.56
CA GLU A 77 9.13 -15.51 4.86
C GLU A 77 10.59 -15.52 5.38
N ASP A 78 11.31 -16.59 5.11
CA ASP A 78 12.72 -16.72 5.47
C ASP A 78 13.58 -15.70 4.72
N TYR A 79 14.44 -15.00 5.47
CA TYR A 79 15.27 -13.93 4.94
C TYR A 79 16.26 -14.44 3.88
N PHE A 80 16.96 -15.54 4.16
CA PHE A 80 18.00 -16.05 3.27
C PHE A 80 17.44 -16.66 1.98
N GLN A 81 16.28 -17.33 2.08
CA GLN A 81 15.56 -17.82 0.89
C GLN A 81 15.11 -16.68 0.00
N THR A 82 14.63 -15.58 0.60
CA THR A 82 14.27 -14.37 -0.16
C THR A 82 15.48 -13.75 -0.85
N VAL A 83 16.62 -13.67 -0.17
CA VAL A 83 17.87 -13.14 -0.74
C VAL A 83 18.31 -13.98 -1.95
N GLU A 84 18.27 -15.30 -1.81
CA GLU A 84 18.63 -16.22 -2.90
C GLU A 84 17.66 -16.11 -4.07
N GLN A 85 16.34 -16.10 -3.82
CA GLN A 85 15.35 -15.92 -4.87
C GLN A 85 15.54 -14.60 -5.61
N ALA A 86 15.69 -13.50 -4.88
CA ALA A 86 15.89 -12.17 -5.47
C ALA A 86 17.18 -12.09 -6.31
N LYS A 87 18.25 -12.79 -5.87
CA LYS A 87 19.49 -12.93 -6.64
C LYS A 87 19.24 -13.67 -7.94
N ASN A 88 18.59 -14.84 -7.88
CA ASN A 88 18.27 -15.66 -9.04
C ASN A 88 17.37 -14.91 -10.04
N GLU A 89 16.35 -14.20 -9.57
CA GLU A 89 15.47 -13.38 -10.42
C GLU A 89 16.27 -12.29 -11.15
N ARG A 90 17.15 -11.59 -10.44
CA ARG A 90 17.98 -10.53 -11.02
C ARG A 90 18.97 -11.08 -12.06
N GLU A 91 19.68 -12.17 -11.75
CA GLU A 91 20.66 -12.77 -12.65
C GLU A 91 20.03 -13.34 -13.93
N ARG A 92 18.80 -13.83 -13.84
CA ARG A 92 18.04 -14.38 -14.97
C ARG A 92 17.15 -13.34 -15.66
N GLY A 93 17.11 -12.11 -15.16
CA GLY A 93 16.23 -11.06 -15.69
C GLY A 93 14.74 -11.37 -15.53
N VAL A 94 14.37 -12.20 -14.53
CA VAL A 94 12.99 -12.57 -14.24
C VAL A 94 12.28 -11.36 -13.64
N LYS A 95 11.10 -11.07 -14.17
CA LYS A 95 10.18 -10.04 -13.64
C LYS A 95 8.94 -10.74 -13.07
N PRO A 96 8.82 -10.87 -11.74
CA PRO A 96 7.66 -11.50 -11.12
C PRO A 96 6.36 -10.80 -11.52
N ALA A 97 5.31 -11.58 -11.81
CA ALA A 97 4.00 -11.01 -12.07
C ALA A 97 3.48 -10.25 -10.86
N LEU A 98 2.74 -9.16 -11.08
CA LEU A 98 2.07 -8.42 -10.02
C LEU A 98 0.76 -9.12 -9.63
N LYS A 99 0.42 -9.11 -8.35
CA LYS A 99 -0.87 -9.56 -7.82
C LYS A 99 -2.00 -8.65 -8.30
N ASN A 100 -1.76 -7.34 -8.25
CA ASN A 100 -2.67 -6.30 -8.70
C ASN A 100 -1.91 -5.22 -9.48
N SER A 101 -2.63 -4.45 -10.29
CA SER A 101 -2.12 -3.27 -10.98
C SER A 101 -2.93 -2.04 -10.61
N VAL A 102 -2.36 -0.85 -10.77
CA VAL A 102 -3.12 0.40 -10.64
C VAL A 102 -4.05 0.51 -11.84
N ALA A 103 -5.36 0.47 -11.60
CA ALA A 103 -6.38 0.40 -12.65
C ALA A 103 -6.31 1.58 -13.64
N ASP A 104 -6.04 2.77 -13.14
CA ASP A 104 -5.88 3.97 -13.94
C ASP A 104 -4.70 4.80 -13.44
N ILE A 105 -3.51 4.48 -13.91
CA ILE A 105 -2.28 5.22 -13.59
C ILE A 105 -2.29 6.62 -14.24
N SER A 106 -3.10 6.85 -15.27
CA SER A 106 -3.10 8.13 -16.02
C SER A 106 -3.63 9.29 -15.18
N ARG A 107 -4.48 9.02 -14.21
CA ARG A 107 -5.04 10.04 -13.29
C ARG A 107 -4.02 10.68 -12.36
N TYR A 108 -2.86 10.06 -12.17
CA TYR A 108 -1.82 10.56 -11.28
C TYR A 108 -0.75 11.33 -12.04
N GLU A 109 -0.40 12.49 -11.55
CA GLU A 109 0.71 13.31 -12.07
C GLU A 109 2.00 13.02 -11.30
N THR A 110 1.87 12.74 -9.99
CA THR A 110 3.00 12.49 -9.11
C THR A 110 2.91 11.08 -8.52
N LEU A 111 4.00 10.37 -8.59
CA LEU A 111 4.20 9.03 -8.04
C LEU A 111 5.31 9.07 -6.99
N TYR A 112 4.96 8.95 -5.72
CA TYR A 112 5.93 8.57 -4.69
C TYR A 112 6.16 7.07 -4.80
N LEU A 113 7.39 6.67 -5.12
CA LEU A 113 7.73 5.27 -5.36
C LEU A 113 8.68 4.76 -4.28
N GLY A 114 8.18 3.84 -3.43
CA GLY A 114 8.91 3.27 -2.31
C GLY A 114 9.40 1.86 -2.53
N PHE A 115 10.66 1.58 -2.22
CA PHE A 115 11.19 0.22 -2.29
C PHE A 115 12.45 0.04 -1.44
N PRO A 116 12.71 -1.19 -0.98
CA PRO A 116 14.00 -1.54 -0.38
C PRO A 116 15.05 -1.78 -1.46
N ILE A 117 16.32 -1.61 -1.14
CA ILE A 117 17.42 -2.10 -1.99
C ILE A 117 17.67 -3.59 -1.69
N TRP A 118 17.59 -4.40 -2.73
CA TRP A 118 17.88 -5.84 -2.69
C TRP A 118 19.12 -6.17 -3.50
N GLY A 119 20.19 -6.57 -2.79
CA GLY A 119 21.46 -6.91 -3.42
C GLY A 119 22.00 -5.77 -4.30
N THR A 120 21.97 -4.53 -3.84
CA THR A 120 22.40 -3.32 -4.53
C THR A 120 21.49 -2.80 -5.64
N SER A 121 20.29 -3.37 -5.84
CA SER A 121 19.38 -3.03 -6.94
C SER A 121 17.92 -2.85 -6.48
N VAL A 122 17.11 -2.30 -7.39
CA VAL A 122 15.65 -2.23 -7.28
C VAL A 122 15.07 -3.65 -7.33
N PRO A 123 14.18 -4.04 -6.42
CA PRO A 123 13.57 -5.37 -6.43
C PRO A 123 12.89 -5.69 -7.76
N PRO A 124 13.00 -6.95 -8.27
CA PRO A 124 12.42 -7.33 -9.56
C PRO A 124 10.92 -7.04 -9.68
N VAL A 125 10.14 -7.23 -8.61
CA VAL A 125 8.71 -6.91 -8.58
C VAL A 125 8.42 -5.41 -8.79
N VAL A 126 9.28 -4.53 -8.28
CA VAL A 126 9.18 -3.08 -8.52
C VAL A 126 9.55 -2.74 -9.96
N GLN A 127 10.53 -3.43 -10.53
CA GLN A 127 10.86 -3.29 -11.95
C GLN A 127 9.68 -3.74 -12.85
N THR A 128 8.93 -4.78 -12.44
CA THR A 128 7.68 -5.17 -13.12
C THR A 128 6.66 -4.04 -13.05
N PHE A 129 6.44 -3.44 -11.88
CA PHE A 129 5.52 -2.31 -11.72
C PHE A 129 5.89 -1.15 -12.65
N LEU A 130 7.16 -0.76 -12.68
CA LEU A 130 7.65 0.32 -13.55
C LEU A 130 7.42 0.03 -15.04
N SER A 131 7.65 -1.22 -15.47
CA SER A 131 7.51 -1.61 -16.88
C SER A 131 6.06 -1.89 -17.31
N SER A 132 5.13 -2.11 -16.38
CA SER A 132 3.72 -2.41 -16.67
C SER A 132 2.81 -1.19 -16.66
N HIS A 133 3.31 -0.02 -16.28
CA HIS A 133 2.53 1.23 -16.24
C HIS A 133 3.15 2.31 -17.14
N ASN A 134 2.30 3.09 -17.80
CA ASN A 134 2.77 4.25 -18.56
C ASN A 134 3.08 5.42 -17.61
N LEU A 135 4.36 5.65 -17.38
CA LEU A 135 4.85 6.68 -16.48
C LEU A 135 5.37 7.94 -17.22
N ALA A 136 5.14 8.01 -18.52
CA ALA A 136 5.58 9.17 -19.33
C ALA A 136 5.02 10.49 -18.79
N GLY A 137 5.89 11.49 -18.66
CA GLY A 137 5.56 12.83 -18.18
C GLY A 137 5.19 12.95 -16.69
N LYS A 138 5.17 11.84 -15.95
CA LYS A 138 4.88 11.87 -14.50
C LYS A 138 6.11 12.29 -13.71
N LEU A 139 5.88 12.90 -12.56
CA LEU A 139 6.93 13.16 -11.58
C LEU A 139 7.07 11.95 -10.65
N ILE A 140 8.23 11.31 -10.65
CA ILE A 140 8.58 10.22 -9.73
C ILE A 140 9.44 10.75 -8.61
N ILE A 141 9.02 10.54 -7.37
CA ILE A 141 9.72 10.91 -6.14
C ILE A 141 10.07 9.62 -5.40
N PRO A 142 11.30 9.10 -5.54
CA PRO A 142 11.67 7.83 -4.91
C PRO A 142 11.89 8.00 -3.40
N PHE A 143 11.49 6.98 -2.63
CA PHE A 143 11.92 6.80 -1.24
C PHE A 143 12.42 5.38 -1.04
N ILE A 144 13.65 5.26 -0.58
CA ILE A 144 14.46 4.04 -0.65
C ILE A 144 14.88 3.64 0.76
N THR A 145 14.63 2.40 1.11
CA THR A 145 15.17 1.79 2.34
C THR A 145 16.30 0.84 1.98
N HIS A 146 17.32 0.74 2.83
CA HIS A 146 18.47 -0.12 2.56
C HIS A 146 19.12 -0.64 3.84
N GLY A 147 19.88 -1.71 3.72
CA GLY A 147 20.65 -2.31 4.80
C GLY A 147 22.15 -2.00 4.70
N GLY A 148 22.51 -0.71 4.57
CA GLY A 148 23.91 -0.28 4.49
C GLY A 148 24.45 -0.04 3.07
N TYR A 149 23.68 -0.36 2.00
CA TYR A 149 24.15 -0.25 0.61
C TYR A 149 23.75 1.06 -0.11
N GLY A 150 23.11 1.99 0.61
CA GLY A 150 22.59 3.20 0.00
C GLY A 150 21.51 2.93 -1.06
N LYS A 151 21.44 3.78 -2.09
CA LYS A 151 20.44 3.66 -3.16
C LYS A 151 20.76 2.63 -4.24
N GLY A 152 21.94 2.02 -4.19
CA GLY A 152 22.41 1.09 -5.23
C GLY A 152 22.34 1.69 -6.65
N ASP A 153 21.93 0.85 -7.61
CA ASP A 153 21.76 1.22 -9.04
C ASP A 153 20.37 1.78 -9.37
N SER A 154 19.61 2.23 -8.36
CA SER A 154 18.20 2.64 -8.54
C SER A 154 18.02 3.75 -9.57
N ASP A 155 18.95 4.69 -9.67
CA ASP A 155 18.86 5.79 -10.66
C ASP A 155 18.94 5.25 -12.09
N ASP A 156 19.81 4.28 -12.36
CA ASP A 156 19.98 3.64 -13.67
C ASP A 156 18.74 2.82 -14.04
N ILE A 157 18.20 2.07 -13.08
CA ILE A 157 16.97 1.28 -13.26
C ILE A 157 15.78 2.18 -13.56
N LEU A 158 15.59 3.24 -12.78
CA LEU A 158 14.52 4.21 -13.00
C LEU A 158 14.66 4.94 -14.35
N THR A 159 15.89 5.31 -14.73
CA THR A 159 16.18 5.90 -16.04
C THR A 159 15.80 4.98 -17.19
N ARG A 160 16.13 3.71 -17.05
CA ARG A 160 15.87 2.71 -18.10
C ARG A 160 14.38 2.35 -18.21
N LEU A 161 13.66 2.23 -17.07
CA LEU A 161 12.28 1.73 -17.06
C LEU A 161 11.23 2.84 -17.13
N ALA A 162 11.60 4.08 -16.81
CA ALA A 162 10.74 5.26 -16.94
C ALA A 162 11.51 6.44 -17.57
N PRO A 163 11.99 6.29 -18.82
CA PRO A 163 12.95 7.23 -19.44
C PRO A 163 12.37 8.63 -19.68
N THR A 164 11.06 8.76 -19.79
CA THR A 164 10.36 10.02 -20.06
C THR A 164 9.65 10.58 -18.83
N ALA A 165 9.82 9.97 -17.66
CA ALA A 165 9.36 10.53 -16.40
C ALA A 165 10.36 11.56 -15.86
N HIS A 166 9.84 12.59 -15.18
CA HIS A 166 10.66 13.50 -14.39
C HIS A 166 10.98 12.84 -13.04
N ARG A 167 12.15 13.12 -12.49
CA ARG A 167 12.56 12.53 -11.21
C ARG A 167 13.09 13.56 -10.25
N GLU A 168 12.68 13.45 -9.00
CA GLU A 168 13.26 14.18 -7.89
C GLU A 168 14.36 13.36 -7.20
N LYS A 169 15.15 14.07 -6.40
CA LYS A 169 16.18 13.43 -5.56
C LYS A 169 15.51 12.46 -4.58
N PRO A 170 15.99 11.21 -4.48
CA PRO A 170 15.40 10.23 -3.59
C PRO A 170 15.63 10.56 -2.12
N LEU A 171 14.62 10.24 -1.27
CA LEU A 171 14.83 10.04 0.15
C LEU A 171 15.49 8.66 0.33
N VAL A 172 16.62 8.60 1.02
CA VAL A 172 17.37 7.34 1.24
C VAL A 172 17.55 7.15 2.74
N ILE A 173 17.04 6.04 3.28
CA ILE A 173 17.06 5.74 4.73
C ILE A 173 17.61 4.34 4.97
N GLU A 174 18.59 4.25 5.86
CA GLU A 174 19.10 2.96 6.32
C GLU A 174 18.13 2.31 7.31
N CYS A 175 17.69 1.08 7.02
CA CYS A 175 16.72 0.31 7.78
C CYS A 175 17.11 -1.18 7.75
N ASP A 176 18.17 -1.57 8.45
CA ASP A 176 18.74 -2.93 8.41
C ASP A 176 18.40 -3.77 9.65
N GLN A 177 17.25 -3.55 10.23
CA GLN A 177 16.88 -4.23 11.48
C GLN A 177 16.67 -5.74 11.29
N GLU A 178 16.07 -6.16 10.19
CA GLU A 178 15.75 -7.58 9.97
C GLU A 178 17.00 -8.45 9.84
N ARG A 179 17.96 -8.03 9.03
CA ARG A 179 19.21 -8.78 8.83
C ARG A 179 19.99 -8.93 10.14
N ARG A 180 20.23 -7.81 10.82
CA ARG A 180 20.96 -7.78 12.09
C ARG A 180 20.28 -8.63 13.17
N THR A 181 18.96 -8.54 13.27
CA THR A 181 18.17 -9.35 14.20
C THR A 181 18.29 -10.83 13.87
N THR A 182 18.12 -11.21 12.60
CA THR A 182 18.22 -12.61 12.17
C THR A 182 19.59 -13.19 12.47
N GLU A 183 20.68 -12.50 12.08
CA GLU A 183 22.04 -12.93 12.35
C GLU A 183 22.31 -13.10 13.86
N THR A 184 21.86 -12.12 14.67
CA THR A 184 22.02 -12.15 16.12
C THR A 184 21.27 -13.34 16.74
N VAL A 185 20.00 -13.53 16.37
CA VAL A 185 19.17 -14.63 16.91
C VAL A 185 19.71 -15.98 16.46
N THR A 186 20.12 -16.11 15.20
CA THR A 186 20.72 -17.37 14.69
C THR A 186 21.97 -17.75 15.47
N SER A 187 22.89 -16.79 15.63
CA SER A 187 24.12 -17.03 16.41
C SER A 187 23.83 -17.37 17.87
N TRP A 188 22.85 -16.70 18.49
CA TRP A 188 22.45 -17.04 19.86
C TRP A 188 21.85 -18.44 19.95
N LEU A 189 21.00 -18.86 19.01
CA LEU A 189 20.42 -20.19 18.99
C LEU A 189 21.49 -21.29 18.83
N GLU A 190 22.55 -21.02 18.08
CA GLU A 190 23.70 -21.94 17.97
C GLU A 190 24.40 -22.14 19.31
N THR A 191 24.53 -21.09 20.12
CA THR A 191 25.17 -21.18 21.45
C THR A 191 24.39 -21.99 22.46
N ILE A 192 23.07 -22.11 22.34
CA ILE A 192 22.23 -22.89 23.28
C ILE A 192 21.99 -24.32 22.82
N ARG A 193 22.40 -24.68 21.59
CA ARG A 193 22.31 -26.03 21.04
C ARG A 193 23.61 -26.82 21.18
N SER A 194 24.70 -26.14 21.52
CA SER A 194 26.01 -26.71 21.83
C SER A 194 26.10 -27.09 23.31
#